data_62be2789ef07748d29b529ca3f5f877a
#
_entry.id   62be2789ef07748d29b529ca3f5f877a
#
_cell.length_a   1.000
_cell.length_b   1.000
_cell.length_c   1.000
_cell.angle_alpha   90.00
_cell.angle_beta   90.00
_cell.angle_gamma   90.00
#
_symmetry.space_group_name_H-M   'P 1'
#
loop_
_entity.id
_entity.type
_entity.pdbx_description
1 polymer ?
#
loop_
_entity_poly.entity_id
_entity_poly.type
_entity_poly.pdbx_seq_one_letter_code
_entity_poly.pdbx_strand_id
1 'polypeptide(L)'
;LINNHRLKYQRALLEFENIDGSFLGDNVFETTFLLRDNQAPLIYEVSGPYDVISNEYATIGRIYEKGQCIFECNIKEQIQQRTAAMVCLFFESLKHKPNKILIIGAGKLAIEVIRYLNYAFPLIDCIDYHARNQRADTFETSCNDLGISAKFQDVMDLSDYDTVIMVTNTSECLIDDKNIESIKNGAVVASLCTTSQTGEITGEVYGRKDVNVLFDYDLTRSFTSDMRIADKAGYLKKVTLLKDILDVDVTLNMAEKKNILRITGTPMQNIAVLDMMREI
;
A
#
# COMPACT_ATOMS: atom_id res chain seq x y z
N LEU A 1 20.71 -0.23 1.12
CA LEU A 1 19.68 0.68 0.58
C LEU A 1 18.37 0.58 1.37
N ILE A 2 17.78 -0.61 1.49
CA ILE A 2 16.44 -0.81 2.09
C ILE A 2 16.39 -0.38 3.58
N ASN A 3 17.40 -0.65 4.40
CA ASN A 3 17.44 -0.20 5.80
C ASN A 3 17.48 1.32 5.96
N ASN A 4 18.18 2.03 5.06
CA ASN A 4 18.15 3.50 5.04
C ASN A 4 16.78 4.03 4.58
N HIS A 5 16.12 3.34 3.65
CA HIS A 5 14.77 3.68 3.21
C HIS A 5 13.74 3.57 4.34
N ARG A 6 13.81 2.51 5.15
CA ARG A 6 12.91 2.28 6.28
C ARG A 6 12.94 3.40 7.30
N LEU A 7 14.14 3.79 7.75
CA LEU A 7 14.31 4.88 8.72
C LEU A 7 13.89 6.23 8.14
N LYS A 8 14.14 6.48 6.84
CA LYS A 8 13.71 7.70 6.15
C LYS A 8 12.19 7.74 5.96
N TYR A 9 11.54 6.63 5.64
CA TYR A 9 10.08 6.54 5.59
C TYR A 9 9.44 6.79 6.95
N GLN A 10 9.95 6.17 8.01
CA GLN A 10 9.47 6.40 9.37
C GLN A 10 9.62 7.88 9.76
N ARG A 11 10.77 8.49 9.50
CA ARG A 11 10.98 9.93 9.74
C ARG A 11 10.06 10.79 8.89
N ALA A 12 9.94 10.52 7.60
CA ALA A 12 9.05 11.28 6.73
C ALA A 12 7.60 11.23 7.22
N LEU A 13 7.09 10.07 7.62
CA LEU A 13 5.74 9.93 8.16
C LEU A 13 5.53 10.74 9.45
N LEU A 14 6.56 10.89 10.27
CA LEU A 14 6.52 11.65 11.53
C LEU A 14 6.74 13.15 11.34
N GLU A 15 7.57 13.55 10.37
CA GLU A 15 7.94 14.96 10.13
C GLU A 15 6.93 15.72 9.26
N PHE A 16 6.04 15.02 8.53
CA PHE A 16 5.14 15.60 7.54
C PHE A 16 3.71 15.87 8.04
N GLU A 17 3.53 16.23 9.30
CA GLU A 17 2.20 16.53 9.87
C GLU A 17 1.46 17.74 9.25
N ASN A 18 2.13 18.58 8.47
CA ASN A 18 1.60 19.84 7.95
C ASN A 18 1.68 19.93 6.40
N ILE A 19 1.21 18.91 5.70
CA ILE A 19 1.20 18.95 4.24
C ILE A 19 -0.21 19.26 3.73
N ASP A 20 -0.33 20.35 3.01
CA ASP A 20 -1.53 20.70 2.26
C ASP A 20 -1.40 20.17 0.84
N GLY A 21 -2.19 19.17 0.47
CA GLY A 21 -2.19 18.55 -0.85
C GLY A 21 -3.34 19.06 -1.70
N SER A 22 -3.05 19.61 -2.87
CA SER A 22 -4.06 20.01 -3.84
C SER A 22 -3.95 19.20 -5.13
N PHE A 23 -5.09 18.74 -5.67
CA PHE A 23 -5.18 18.15 -7.01
C PHE A 23 -5.32 19.27 -8.04
N LEU A 24 -4.40 19.35 -8.98
CA LEU A 24 -4.39 20.36 -10.04
C LEU A 24 -4.39 19.70 -11.42
N GLY A 25 -5.53 19.72 -12.10
CA GLY A 25 -5.66 19.48 -13.55
C GLY A 25 -5.47 18.04 -14.05
N ASP A 26 -5.78 17.82 -15.33
CA ASP A 26 -5.87 16.48 -15.93
C ASP A 26 -4.54 15.71 -16.07
N ASN A 27 -3.39 16.37 -15.91
CA ASN A 27 -2.06 15.78 -16.06
C ASN A 27 -1.19 15.83 -14.79
N VAL A 28 -1.67 16.46 -13.71
CA VAL A 28 -0.99 16.53 -12.43
C VAL A 28 -1.75 15.66 -11.45
N PHE A 29 -1.15 14.56 -11.03
CA PHE A 29 -1.79 13.65 -10.08
C PHE A 29 -1.73 14.19 -8.66
N GLU A 30 -0.68 14.97 -8.37
CA GLU A 30 -0.39 15.35 -7.01
C GLU A 30 0.59 16.53 -6.95
N THR A 31 0.26 17.53 -6.16
CA THR A 31 1.19 18.60 -5.77
C THR A 31 1.19 18.72 -4.26
N THR A 32 2.36 18.71 -3.67
CA THR A 32 2.51 18.77 -2.22
C THR A 32 3.57 19.80 -1.85
N PHE A 33 3.33 20.53 -0.76
CA PHE A 33 4.23 21.56 -0.27
C PHE A 33 4.93 21.06 1.00
N LEU A 34 6.25 21.13 1.03
CA LEU A 34 7.04 20.90 2.23
C LEU A 34 7.55 22.23 2.77
N LEU A 35 7.05 22.61 3.94
CA LEU A 35 7.57 23.77 4.68
C LEU A 35 8.63 23.27 5.65
N ARG A 36 9.90 23.64 5.39
CA ARG A 36 10.99 23.47 6.36
C ARG A 36 11.18 24.78 7.09
N ASP A 37 11.41 24.71 8.41
CA ASP A 37 11.63 25.89 9.25
C ASP A 37 12.67 26.83 8.65
N ASN A 38 12.27 28.08 8.41
CA ASN A 38 13.10 29.18 7.88
C ASN A 38 13.74 28.98 6.49
N GLN A 39 13.28 28.02 5.71
CA GLN A 39 13.72 27.83 4.32
C GLN A 39 12.61 28.15 3.32
N ALA A 40 12.98 28.42 2.07
CA ALA A 40 11.99 28.51 1.01
C ALA A 40 11.25 27.18 0.87
N PRO A 41 9.91 27.17 0.71
CA PRO A 41 9.15 25.95 0.58
C PRO A 41 9.62 25.15 -0.65
N LEU A 42 9.80 23.85 -0.45
CA LEU A 42 9.96 22.93 -1.57
C LEU A 42 8.57 22.48 -2.04
N ILE A 43 8.38 22.49 -3.34
CA ILE A 43 7.14 22.02 -3.98
C ILE A 43 7.46 20.71 -4.66
N TYR A 44 6.71 19.67 -4.31
CA TYR A 44 6.80 18.34 -4.91
C TYR A 44 5.62 18.14 -5.84
N GLU A 45 5.89 17.77 -7.07
CA GLU A 45 4.88 17.50 -8.09
C GLU A 45 5.04 16.07 -8.59
N VAL A 46 3.94 15.34 -8.67
CA VAL A 46 3.86 14.06 -9.37
C VAL A 46 2.87 14.21 -10.51
N SER A 47 3.34 14.10 -11.73
CA SER A 47 2.53 14.25 -12.93
C SER A 47 2.79 13.09 -13.89
N GLY A 48 1.84 12.84 -14.78
CA GLY A 48 2.02 11.78 -15.76
C GLY A 48 1.32 12.10 -17.07
N PRO A 49 2.05 12.53 -18.12
CA PRO A 49 1.49 12.53 -19.44
C PRO A 49 1.13 11.10 -19.87
N TYR A 50 -0.06 10.95 -20.42
CA TYR A 50 -0.46 9.70 -21.04
C TYR A 50 0.30 9.52 -22.36
N ASP A 51 1.08 8.45 -22.47
CA ASP A 51 1.70 8.07 -23.72
C ASP A 51 0.73 7.19 -24.55
N VAL A 52 0.24 7.76 -25.63
CA VAL A 52 -0.71 7.11 -26.53
C VAL A 52 -0.09 5.89 -27.23
N ILE A 53 1.23 5.88 -27.42
CA ILE A 53 1.94 4.81 -28.14
C ILE A 53 2.10 3.58 -27.24
N SER A 54 2.54 3.79 -26.03
CA SER A 54 2.72 2.68 -25.06
C SER A 54 1.44 2.33 -24.31
N ASN A 55 0.39 3.13 -24.43
CA ASN A 55 -0.84 3.06 -23.64
C ASN A 55 -0.54 3.08 -22.12
N GLU A 56 0.45 3.86 -21.72
CA GLU A 56 0.92 3.97 -20.34
C GLU A 56 1.04 5.43 -19.90
N TYR A 57 0.85 5.67 -18.61
CA TYR A 57 1.20 6.94 -17.99
C TYR A 57 2.69 6.92 -17.61
N ALA A 58 3.44 7.92 -18.07
CA ALA A 58 4.72 8.24 -17.47
C ALA A 58 4.44 8.88 -16.10
N THR A 59 5.10 8.44 -15.05
CA THR A 59 4.98 9.05 -13.73
C THR A 59 6.25 9.83 -13.44
N ILE A 60 6.19 11.14 -13.63
CA ILE A 60 7.32 12.03 -13.43
C ILE A 60 7.18 12.71 -12.08
N GLY A 61 8.21 12.62 -11.27
CA GLY A 61 8.33 13.35 -10.03
C GLY A 61 9.25 14.55 -10.22
N ARG A 62 8.87 15.71 -9.68
CA ARG A 62 9.63 16.96 -9.73
C ARG A 62 9.72 17.59 -8.36
N ILE A 63 10.85 18.26 -8.12
CA ILE A 63 11.04 19.10 -6.95
C ILE A 63 11.36 20.51 -7.43
N TYR A 64 10.64 21.48 -6.91
CA TYR A 64 10.87 22.90 -7.20
C TYR A 64 11.33 23.64 -5.95
N GLU A 65 12.29 24.52 -6.12
CA GLU A 65 12.73 25.49 -5.12
C GLU A 65 12.66 26.90 -5.73
N LYS A 66 11.98 27.83 -5.06
CA LYS A 66 11.81 29.23 -5.53
C LYS A 66 11.30 29.32 -6.99
N GLY A 67 10.41 28.38 -7.37
CA GLY A 67 9.82 28.31 -8.70
C GLY A 67 10.72 27.71 -9.78
N GLN A 68 11.92 27.25 -9.45
CA GLN A 68 12.80 26.53 -10.37
C GLN A 68 12.76 25.03 -10.12
N CYS A 69 12.62 24.23 -11.16
CA CYS A 69 12.74 22.78 -11.05
C CYS A 69 14.20 22.43 -10.77
N ILE A 70 14.46 21.89 -9.58
CA ILE A 70 15.79 21.50 -9.13
C ILE A 70 16.05 19.99 -9.25
N PHE A 71 15.00 19.19 -9.44
CA PHE A 71 15.10 17.76 -9.64
C PHE A 71 13.91 17.25 -10.45
N GLU A 72 14.15 16.33 -11.38
CA GLU A 72 13.13 15.63 -12.16
C GLU A 72 13.57 14.19 -12.40
N CYS A 73 12.66 13.22 -12.23
CA CYS A 73 12.91 11.81 -12.53
C CYS A 73 11.62 11.05 -12.80
N ASN A 74 11.73 9.88 -13.45
CA ASN A 74 10.64 8.91 -13.54
C ASN A 74 10.57 8.10 -12.25
N ILE A 75 9.43 8.11 -11.57
CA ILE A 75 9.24 7.42 -10.27
C ILE A 75 8.26 6.24 -10.36
N LYS A 76 7.89 5.79 -11.56
CA LYS A 76 6.89 4.72 -11.75
C LYS A 76 7.22 3.44 -11.00
N GLU A 77 8.47 3.00 -11.07
CA GLU A 77 8.93 1.79 -10.35
C GLU A 77 8.99 2.03 -8.85
N GLN A 78 9.47 3.18 -8.43
CA GLN A 78 9.60 3.54 -7.03
C GLN A 78 8.24 3.65 -6.34
N ILE A 79 7.18 4.03 -7.05
CA ILE A 79 5.81 4.00 -6.51
C ILE A 79 5.39 2.57 -6.15
N GLN A 80 5.73 1.57 -6.96
CA GLN A 80 5.45 0.18 -6.64
C GLN A 80 6.29 -0.30 -5.43
N GLN A 81 7.56 0.03 -5.43
CA GLN A 81 8.49 -0.33 -4.36
C GLN A 81 8.08 0.29 -3.01
N ARG A 82 7.70 1.58 -2.99
CA ARG A 82 7.24 2.23 -1.76
C ARG A 82 5.95 1.62 -1.22
N THR A 83 5.04 1.22 -2.11
CA THR A 83 3.80 0.55 -1.71
C THR A 83 4.09 -0.81 -1.09
N ALA A 84 5.00 -1.58 -1.68
CA ALA A 84 5.48 -2.84 -1.12
C ALA A 84 6.17 -2.64 0.25
N ALA A 85 6.99 -1.60 0.38
CA ALA A 85 7.65 -1.26 1.63
C ALA A 85 6.65 -0.93 2.75
N MET A 86 5.51 -0.29 2.42
CA MET A 86 4.46 0.02 3.39
C MET A 86 3.81 -1.23 3.98
N VAL A 87 3.64 -2.30 3.20
CA VAL A 87 3.16 -3.59 3.73
C VAL A 87 4.09 -4.10 4.82
N CYS A 88 5.39 -4.12 4.55
CA CYS A 88 6.39 -4.57 5.52
C CYS A 88 6.42 -3.66 6.76
N LEU A 89 6.34 -2.36 6.58
CA LEU A 89 6.31 -1.40 7.68
C LEU A 89 5.11 -1.64 8.61
N PHE A 90 3.92 -1.88 8.03
CA PHE A 90 2.75 -2.25 8.83
C PHE A 90 2.98 -3.55 9.59
N PHE A 91 3.44 -4.61 8.93
CA PHE A 91 3.66 -5.91 9.58
C PHE A 91 4.65 -5.79 10.75
N GLU A 92 5.75 -5.06 10.55
CA GLU A 92 6.71 -4.83 11.61
C GLU A 92 6.15 -3.99 12.76
N SER A 93 5.41 -2.91 12.45
CA SER A 93 4.79 -2.04 13.46
C SER A 93 3.73 -2.78 14.28
N LEU A 94 2.99 -3.68 13.66
CA LEU A 94 2.02 -4.56 14.31
C LEU A 94 2.67 -5.77 14.99
N LYS A 95 3.99 -5.96 14.86
CA LYS A 95 4.71 -7.18 15.28
C LYS A 95 4.13 -8.46 14.65
N HIS A 96 3.47 -8.31 13.49
CA HIS A 96 2.92 -9.42 12.73
C HIS A 96 4.05 -10.15 12.00
N LYS A 97 4.10 -11.46 12.15
CA LYS A 97 5.07 -12.32 11.46
C LYS A 97 4.31 -13.18 10.46
N PRO A 98 4.36 -12.83 9.16
CA PRO A 98 3.68 -13.60 8.13
C PRO A 98 4.29 -15.01 8.05
N ASN A 99 3.42 -16.03 8.05
CA ASN A 99 3.84 -17.42 8.00
C ASN A 99 3.12 -18.19 6.89
N LYS A 100 1.79 -18.17 6.85
CA LYS A 100 1.00 -18.77 5.77
C LYS A 100 0.37 -17.65 4.94
N ILE A 101 0.97 -17.36 3.80
CA ILE A 101 0.67 -16.17 2.99
C ILE A 101 -0.12 -16.55 1.75
N LEU A 102 -1.21 -15.82 1.48
CA LEU A 102 -1.91 -15.82 0.21
C LEU A 102 -1.74 -14.46 -0.49
N ILE A 103 -1.23 -14.48 -1.71
CA ILE A 103 -1.18 -13.30 -2.58
C ILE A 103 -2.32 -13.40 -3.60
N ILE A 104 -3.20 -12.41 -3.63
CA ILE A 104 -4.27 -12.32 -4.64
C ILE A 104 -3.87 -11.26 -5.67
N GLY A 105 -3.54 -11.74 -6.87
CA GLY A 105 -2.94 -10.97 -7.95
C GLY A 105 -1.48 -11.33 -8.20
N ALA A 106 -1.05 -11.36 -9.47
CA ALA A 106 0.29 -11.76 -9.91
C ALA A 106 0.94 -10.70 -10.81
N GLY A 107 0.65 -9.42 -10.53
CA GLY A 107 1.19 -8.29 -11.28
C GLY A 107 2.57 -7.83 -10.77
N LYS A 108 3.11 -6.77 -11.40
CA LYS A 108 4.41 -6.18 -11.01
C LYS A 108 4.45 -5.79 -9.52
N LEU A 109 3.37 -5.21 -8.98
CA LEU A 109 3.30 -4.85 -7.57
C LEU A 109 3.37 -6.08 -6.66
N ALA A 110 2.76 -7.21 -7.05
CA ALA A 110 2.85 -8.45 -6.29
C ALA A 110 4.31 -8.93 -6.19
N ILE A 111 5.06 -8.86 -7.29
CA ILE A 111 6.49 -9.22 -7.32
C ILE A 111 7.30 -8.30 -6.39
N GLU A 112 7.04 -6.99 -6.42
CA GLU A 112 7.71 -6.06 -5.49
C GLU A 112 7.36 -6.38 -4.03
N VAL A 113 6.08 -6.67 -3.72
CA VAL A 113 5.66 -7.07 -2.37
C VAL A 113 6.44 -8.31 -1.91
N ILE A 114 6.55 -9.35 -2.75
CA ILE A 114 7.30 -10.56 -2.40
C ILE A 114 8.79 -10.24 -2.18
N ARG A 115 9.39 -9.40 -3.02
CA ARG A 115 10.78 -8.98 -2.87
C ARG A 115 11.04 -8.30 -1.53
N TYR A 116 10.15 -7.39 -1.12
CA TYR A 116 10.26 -6.69 0.16
C TYR A 116 9.95 -7.60 1.35
N LEU A 117 8.97 -8.52 1.23
CA LEU A 117 8.68 -9.51 2.25
C LEU A 117 9.86 -10.45 2.48
N ASN A 118 10.49 -10.97 1.41
CA ASN A 118 11.68 -11.81 1.50
C ASN A 118 12.83 -11.12 2.23
N TYR A 119 12.98 -9.82 1.98
CA TYR A 119 13.99 -9.03 2.67
C TYR A 119 13.67 -8.78 4.15
N ALA A 120 12.42 -8.41 4.46
CA ALA A 120 12.01 -8.07 5.82
C ALA A 120 11.79 -9.32 6.70
N PHE A 121 11.37 -10.42 6.08
CA PHE A 121 11.03 -11.68 6.73
C PHE A 121 11.71 -12.86 6.03
N PRO A 122 13.03 -13.04 6.19
CA PRO A 122 13.83 -13.99 5.40
C PRO A 122 13.53 -15.48 5.68
N LEU A 123 12.61 -15.77 6.58
CA LEU A 123 12.14 -17.14 6.85
C LEU A 123 10.93 -17.55 6.01
N ILE A 124 10.44 -16.67 5.13
CA ILE A 124 9.38 -17.01 4.17
C ILE A 124 10.03 -17.85 3.06
N ASP A 125 9.68 -19.12 2.99
CA ASP A 125 10.17 -20.07 1.99
C ASP A 125 9.10 -20.47 0.97
N CYS A 126 7.82 -20.26 1.29
CA CYS A 126 6.71 -20.57 0.40
C CYS A 126 5.55 -19.60 0.57
N ILE A 127 4.82 -19.41 -0.52
CA ILE A 127 3.60 -18.61 -0.59
C ILE A 127 2.58 -19.32 -1.47
N ASP A 128 1.31 -19.12 -1.15
CA ASP A 128 0.22 -19.43 -2.08
C ASP A 128 -0.20 -18.18 -2.84
N TYR A 129 -0.65 -18.34 -4.09
CA TYR A 129 -1.17 -17.21 -4.85
C TYR A 129 -2.40 -17.59 -5.68
N HIS A 130 -3.28 -16.62 -5.87
CA HIS A 130 -4.45 -16.71 -6.74
C HIS A 130 -4.41 -15.58 -7.76
N ALA A 131 -4.49 -15.92 -9.06
CA ALA A 131 -4.43 -14.93 -10.15
C ALA A 131 -5.18 -15.42 -11.38
N ARG A 132 -5.57 -14.49 -12.26
CA ARG A 132 -6.04 -14.84 -13.61
C ARG A 132 -4.86 -15.40 -14.41
N ASN A 133 -5.08 -16.49 -15.13
CA ASN A 133 -4.09 -17.40 -15.75
C ASN A 133 -2.94 -16.77 -16.58
N GLN A 134 -3.03 -15.51 -17.02
CA GLN A 134 -2.07 -14.96 -18.00
C GLN A 134 -0.72 -14.50 -17.41
N ARG A 135 -0.53 -14.48 -16.08
CA ARG A 135 0.69 -13.98 -15.45
C ARG A 135 1.30 -14.92 -14.40
N ALA A 136 0.74 -16.10 -14.27
CA ALA A 136 1.19 -17.10 -13.30
C ALA A 136 2.67 -17.45 -13.50
N ASP A 137 3.07 -17.79 -14.71
CA ASP A 137 4.45 -18.23 -15.02
C ASP A 137 5.50 -17.16 -14.68
N THR A 138 5.21 -15.88 -14.99
CA THR A 138 6.14 -14.78 -14.68
C THR A 138 6.25 -14.56 -13.16
N PHE A 139 5.15 -14.70 -12.44
CA PHE A 139 5.12 -14.55 -10.99
C PHE A 139 5.89 -15.69 -10.30
N GLU A 140 5.65 -16.94 -10.69
CA GLU A 140 6.36 -18.10 -10.17
C GLU A 140 7.86 -18.03 -10.43
N THR A 141 8.25 -17.67 -11.66
CA THR A 141 9.67 -17.46 -12.00
C THR A 141 10.30 -16.40 -11.08
N SER A 142 9.63 -15.26 -10.89
CA SER A 142 10.15 -14.20 -10.04
C SER A 142 10.26 -14.62 -8.57
N CYS A 143 9.33 -15.44 -8.07
CA CYS A 143 9.42 -16.00 -6.72
C CYS A 143 10.59 -16.97 -6.58
N ASN A 144 10.76 -17.85 -7.56
CA ASN A 144 11.85 -18.82 -7.59
C ASN A 144 13.23 -18.15 -7.63
N ASP A 145 13.36 -17.04 -8.37
CA ASP A 145 14.59 -16.22 -8.40
C ASP A 145 14.94 -15.62 -7.03
N LEU A 146 13.94 -15.45 -6.17
CA LEU A 146 14.10 -15.00 -4.78
C LEU A 146 14.26 -16.17 -3.78
N GLY A 147 14.25 -17.40 -4.25
CA GLY A 147 14.31 -18.59 -3.40
C GLY A 147 12.99 -18.92 -2.69
N ILE A 148 11.88 -18.36 -3.16
CA ILE A 148 10.54 -18.59 -2.59
C ILE A 148 9.75 -19.51 -3.50
N SER A 149 9.21 -20.60 -2.96
CA SER A 149 8.28 -21.48 -3.68
C SER A 149 6.91 -20.81 -3.76
N ALA A 150 6.36 -20.63 -4.96
CA ALA A 150 5.02 -20.12 -5.17
C ALA A 150 4.08 -21.24 -5.65
N LYS A 151 2.91 -21.36 -5.02
CA LYS A 151 1.92 -22.38 -5.36
C LYS A 151 0.60 -21.74 -5.79
N PHE A 152 0.16 -22.03 -6.99
CA PHE A 152 -1.11 -21.57 -7.50
C PHE A 152 -2.28 -22.22 -6.76
N GLN A 153 -3.28 -21.40 -6.39
CA GLN A 153 -4.55 -21.83 -5.80
C GLN A 153 -5.67 -21.50 -6.78
N ASP A 154 -6.35 -22.52 -7.28
CA ASP A 154 -7.47 -22.37 -8.20
C ASP A 154 -8.71 -21.80 -7.48
N VAL A 155 -8.92 -22.19 -6.25
CA VAL A 155 -10.00 -21.73 -5.39
C VAL A 155 -9.45 -20.76 -4.34
N MET A 156 -10.10 -19.60 -4.22
CA MET A 156 -9.77 -18.61 -3.21
C MET A 156 -10.40 -18.99 -1.86
N ASP A 157 -9.73 -19.83 -1.08
CA ASP A 157 -10.09 -20.11 0.30
C ASP A 157 -9.23 -19.28 1.25
N LEU A 158 -9.86 -18.43 2.04
CA LEU A 158 -9.17 -17.50 2.95
C LEU A 158 -8.96 -18.10 4.36
N SER A 159 -9.55 -19.26 4.65
CA SER A 159 -9.64 -19.79 6.00
C SER A 159 -8.32 -20.25 6.60
N ASP A 160 -7.36 -20.58 5.75
CA ASP A 160 -6.11 -21.20 6.15
C ASP A 160 -4.97 -20.22 6.42
N TYR A 161 -5.09 -18.98 5.94
CA TYR A 161 -4.01 -18.01 5.92
C TYR A 161 -4.00 -17.11 7.16
N ASP A 162 -2.81 -16.78 7.65
CA ASP A 162 -2.61 -15.71 8.63
C ASP A 162 -2.33 -14.36 7.97
N THR A 163 -1.98 -14.38 6.69
CA THR A 163 -1.66 -13.19 5.91
C THR A 163 -2.26 -13.30 4.51
N VAL A 164 -3.11 -12.35 4.15
CA VAL A 164 -3.68 -12.22 2.81
C VAL A 164 -3.29 -10.85 2.25
N ILE A 165 -2.69 -10.83 1.05
CA ILE A 165 -2.28 -9.58 0.40
C ILE A 165 -2.97 -9.47 -0.96
N MET A 166 -3.84 -8.49 -1.10
CA MET A 166 -4.58 -8.24 -2.33
C MET A 166 -3.91 -7.13 -3.14
N VAL A 167 -3.46 -7.47 -4.34
CA VAL A 167 -2.75 -6.59 -5.28
C VAL A 167 -3.37 -6.68 -6.67
N THR A 168 -4.67 -6.51 -6.74
CA THR A 168 -5.44 -6.70 -7.97
C THR A 168 -5.90 -5.38 -8.59
N ASN A 169 -6.28 -5.44 -9.86
CA ASN A 169 -7.02 -4.39 -10.56
C ASN A 169 -8.45 -4.89 -10.90
N THR A 170 -8.99 -5.76 -10.05
CA THR A 170 -10.34 -6.28 -10.28
C THR A 170 -11.40 -5.25 -9.93
N SER A 171 -12.52 -5.28 -10.65
CA SER A 171 -13.75 -4.59 -10.27
C SER A 171 -14.65 -5.46 -9.37
N GLU A 172 -14.28 -6.71 -9.15
CA GLU A 172 -15.04 -7.64 -8.34
C GLU A 172 -14.68 -7.48 -6.87
N CYS A 173 -15.66 -7.61 -5.99
CA CYS A 173 -15.44 -7.70 -4.57
C CYS A 173 -14.82 -9.06 -4.24
N LEU A 174 -13.71 -9.04 -3.50
CA LEU A 174 -13.00 -10.25 -3.07
C LEU A 174 -13.35 -10.64 -1.63
N ILE A 175 -13.64 -9.65 -0.78
CA ILE A 175 -14.05 -9.85 0.60
C ILE A 175 -15.35 -9.15 0.89
N ASP A 176 -16.36 -9.92 1.22
CA ASP A 176 -17.68 -9.48 1.61
C ASP A 176 -18.03 -9.96 3.04
N ASP A 177 -19.22 -9.63 3.49
CA ASP A 177 -19.73 -9.98 4.83
C ASP A 177 -19.84 -11.49 5.07
N LYS A 178 -19.86 -12.30 3.99
CA LYS A 178 -19.97 -13.76 4.11
C LYS A 178 -18.60 -14.41 4.22
N ASN A 179 -17.68 -14.05 3.29
CA ASN A 179 -16.38 -14.72 3.26
C ASN A 179 -15.39 -14.16 4.29
N ILE A 180 -15.59 -12.94 4.80
CA ILE A 180 -14.80 -12.42 5.92
C ILE A 180 -14.89 -13.34 7.16
N GLU A 181 -15.99 -14.06 7.34
CA GLU A 181 -16.15 -14.97 8.47
C GLU A 181 -15.19 -16.14 8.43
N SER A 182 -14.79 -16.59 7.25
CA SER A 182 -13.80 -17.67 7.09
C SER A 182 -12.38 -17.22 7.48
N ILE A 183 -12.08 -15.93 7.46
CA ILE A 183 -10.77 -15.42 7.86
C ILE A 183 -10.57 -15.57 9.36
N LYS A 184 -9.44 -16.12 9.77
CA LYS A 184 -9.09 -16.32 11.18
C LYS A 184 -8.98 -15.02 11.95
N ASN A 185 -9.34 -15.03 13.21
CA ASN A 185 -8.92 -13.97 14.12
C ASN A 185 -7.39 -13.97 14.23
N GLY A 186 -6.82 -12.79 14.32
CA GLY A 186 -5.36 -12.61 14.28
C GLY A 186 -4.80 -12.47 12.87
N ALA A 187 -5.53 -12.92 11.84
CA ALA A 187 -5.07 -12.76 10.47
C ALA A 187 -5.03 -11.29 10.04
N VAL A 188 -4.08 -11.00 9.14
CA VAL A 188 -3.89 -9.69 8.53
C VAL A 188 -4.23 -9.75 7.04
N VAL A 189 -5.13 -8.87 6.62
CA VAL A 189 -5.52 -8.69 5.22
C VAL A 189 -5.04 -7.32 4.76
N ALA A 190 -4.08 -7.27 3.85
CA ALA A 190 -3.59 -6.04 3.24
C ALA A 190 -4.20 -5.85 1.85
N SER A 191 -4.93 -4.77 1.64
CA SER A 191 -5.48 -4.40 0.32
C SER A 191 -4.75 -3.17 -0.21
N LEU A 192 -4.16 -3.32 -1.39
CA LEU A 192 -3.33 -2.33 -2.06
C LEU A 192 -4.00 -1.74 -3.32
N CYS A 193 -5.25 -2.11 -3.57
CA CYS A 193 -5.99 -1.61 -4.73
C CYS A 193 -6.45 -0.17 -4.52
N THR A 194 -6.22 0.67 -5.54
CA THR A 194 -6.63 2.09 -5.51
C THR A 194 -7.66 2.43 -6.57
N THR A 195 -7.89 1.56 -7.55
CA THR A 195 -8.55 1.93 -8.82
C THR A 195 -9.90 1.25 -9.08
N SER A 196 -10.32 0.28 -8.25
CA SER A 196 -11.59 -0.41 -8.53
C SER A 196 -12.80 0.50 -8.23
N GLN A 197 -13.80 0.45 -9.10
CA GLN A 197 -15.05 1.20 -8.91
C GLN A 197 -15.85 0.69 -7.70
N THR A 198 -15.72 -0.58 -7.37
CA THR A 198 -16.48 -1.24 -6.29
C THR A 198 -15.64 -1.52 -5.05
N GLY A 199 -14.31 -1.53 -5.17
CA GLY A 199 -13.38 -1.95 -4.11
C GLY A 199 -13.22 -3.47 -4.01
N GLU A 200 -12.11 -3.91 -3.46
CA GLU A 200 -11.84 -5.34 -3.21
C GLU A 200 -12.59 -5.85 -1.96
N ILE A 201 -13.01 -4.95 -1.09
CA ILE A 201 -13.68 -5.26 0.19
C ILE A 201 -14.99 -4.47 0.25
N THR A 202 -16.11 -5.11 0.61
CA THR A 202 -17.37 -4.36 0.76
C THR A 202 -17.33 -3.42 1.96
N GLY A 203 -18.09 -2.31 1.87
CA GLY A 203 -18.11 -1.27 2.90
C GLY A 203 -18.55 -1.79 4.26
N GLU A 204 -19.45 -2.76 4.31
CA GLU A 204 -20.01 -3.36 5.54
C GLU A 204 -18.93 -4.04 6.39
N VAL A 205 -17.94 -4.66 5.74
CA VAL A 205 -16.83 -5.35 6.41
C VAL A 205 -16.08 -4.39 7.35
N TYR A 206 -15.89 -3.14 6.95
CA TYR A 206 -15.21 -2.13 7.78
C TYR A 206 -16.00 -1.75 9.04
N GLY A 207 -17.32 -1.94 9.05
CA GLY A 207 -18.20 -1.64 10.20
C GLY A 207 -18.27 -2.74 11.25
N ARG A 208 -17.69 -3.90 10.99
CA ARG A 208 -17.80 -5.07 11.88
C ARG A 208 -17.04 -4.86 13.19
N LYS A 209 -17.59 -5.39 14.28
CA LYS A 209 -16.97 -5.31 15.62
C LYS A 209 -15.74 -6.22 15.77
N ASP A 210 -15.70 -7.31 14.99
CA ASP A 210 -14.62 -8.30 14.95
C ASP A 210 -13.51 -7.96 13.95
N VAL A 211 -13.53 -6.73 13.40
CA VAL A 211 -12.54 -6.23 12.45
C VAL A 211 -11.84 -4.98 13.03
N ASN A 212 -10.53 -4.95 12.94
CA ASN A 212 -9.71 -3.76 13.09
C ASN A 212 -9.44 -3.18 11.69
N VAL A 213 -9.63 -1.89 11.52
CA VAL A 213 -9.36 -1.17 10.26
C VAL A 213 -8.16 -0.26 10.47
N LEU A 214 -7.14 -0.45 9.63
CA LEU A 214 -5.88 0.27 9.70
C LEU A 214 -5.59 0.93 8.35
N PHE A 215 -5.22 2.21 8.37
CA PHE A 215 -4.91 2.97 7.18
C PHE A 215 -3.46 3.47 7.20
N ASP A 216 -2.86 3.55 6.03
CA ASP A 216 -1.56 4.22 5.86
C ASP A 216 -1.67 5.72 6.12
N TYR A 217 -2.83 6.34 5.82
CA TYR A 217 -3.06 7.77 6.01
C TYR A 217 -4.56 8.08 6.13
N ASP A 218 -4.94 9.19 6.78
CA ASP A 218 -6.35 9.52 7.00
C ASP A 218 -7.14 9.81 5.71
N LEU A 219 -6.51 10.47 4.73
CA LEU A 219 -7.14 10.72 3.42
C LEU A 219 -7.49 9.43 2.65
N THR A 220 -6.96 8.28 3.04
CA THR A 220 -7.33 6.96 2.50
C THR A 220 -8.85 6.75 2.52
N ARG A 221 -9.56 7.35 3.48
CA ARG A 221 -11.04 7.33 3.55
C ARG A 221 -11.73 7.79 2.28
N SER A 222 -11.12 8.69 1.52
CA SER A 222 -11.71 9.30 0.33
C SER A 222 -11.19 8.75 -1.00
N PHE A 223 -10.16 7.91 -0.98
CA PHE A 223 -9.47 7.51 -2.20
C PHE A 223 -10.25 6.49 -3.03
N THR A 224 -10.77 5.44 -2.42
CA THR A 224 -11.45 4.36 -3.15
C THR A 224 -12.96 4.39 -2.94
N SER A 225 -13.72 3.77 -3.83
CA SER A 225 -15.18 3.77 -3.76
C SER A 225 -15.71 3.01 -2.55
N ASP A 226 -15.11 1.88 -2.19
CA ASP A 226 -15.44 1.10 -1.00
C ASP A 226 -15.27 1.94 0.28
N MET A 227 -14.16 2.68 0.37
CA MET A 227 -13.89 3.57 1.49
C MET A 227 -14.92 4.71 1.58
N ARG A 228 -15.22 5.36 0.44
CA ARG A 228 -16.23 6.43 0.42
C ARG A 228 -17.63 5.93 0.80
N ILE A 229 -17.98 4.72 0.37
CA ILE A 229 -19.25 4.08 0.76
C ILE A 229 -19.25 3.78 2.26
N ALA A 230 -18.19 3.17 2.76
CA ALA A 230 -18.04 2.85 4.18
C ALA A 230 -18.05 4.09 5.08
N ASP A 231 -17.38 5.17 4.67
CA ASP A 231 -17.34 6.42 5.41
C ASP A 231 -18.72 7.09 5.47
N LYS A 232 -19.41 7.21 4.32
CA LYS A 232 -20.79 7.73 4.26
C LYS A 232 -21.78 6.93 5.08
N ALA A 233 -21.59 5.60 5.15
CA ALA A 233 -22.40 4.72 5.98
C ALA A 233 -22.03 4.78 7.48
N GLY A 234 -20.97 5.49 7.83
CA GLY A 234 -20.48 5.61 9.20
C GLY A 234 -19.77 4.35 9.71
N TYR A 235 -19.28 3.50 8.85
CA TYR A 235 -18.56 2.28 9.21
C TYR A 235 -17.11 2.56 9.63
N LEU A 236 -16.51 3.67 9.18
CA LEU A 236 -15.13 4.04 9.48
C LEU A 236 -14.97 4.88 10.77
N LYS A 237 -15.80 4.62 11.77
CA LYS A 237 -15.76 5.37 13.05
C LYS A 237 -14.50 5.09 13.89
N LYS A 238 -13.90 3.93 13.72
CA LYS A 238 -12.73 3.47 14.48
C LYS A 238 -11.68 2.97 13.51
N VAL A 239 -10.93 3.89 12.96
CA VAL A 239 -9.77 3.59 12.12
C VAL A 239 -8.52 3.92 12.92
N THR A 240 -7.52 3.05 12.86
CA THR A 240 -6.19 3.31 13.41
C THR A 240 -5.26 3.68 12.27
N LEU A 241 -4.55 4.78 12.41
CA LEU A 241 -3.57 5.21 11.42
C LEU A 241 -2.20 4.59 11.72
N LEU A 242 -1.41 4.35 10.69
CA LEU A 242 -0.05 3.83 10.86
C LEU A 242 0.79 4.72 11.78
N LYS A 243 0.68 6.04 11.66
CA LYS A 243 1.37 6.99 12.56
C LYS A 243 1.05 6.74 14.03
N ASP A 244 -0.21 6.47 14.36
CA ASP A 244 -0.64 6.22 15.74
C ASP A 244 0.00 4.95 16.32
N ILE A 245 0.26 3.95 15.46
CA ILE A 245 0.95 2.70 15.85
C ILE A 245 2.44 2.93 16.06
N LEU A 246 3.04 3.84 15.28
CA LEU A 246 4.48 4.16 15.37
C LEU A 246 4.80 5.05 16.57
N ASP A 247 3.90 5.97 16.94
CA ASP A 247 4.12 7.00 17.96
C ASP A 247 3.71 6.57 19.37
N VAL A 248 2.72 5.70 19.47
CA VAL A 248 2.13 5.30 20.76
C VAL A 248 2.02 3.78 20.79
N ASP A 249 2.22 3.19 21.97
CA ASP A 249 1.92 1.77 22.21
C ASP A 249 0.39 1.54 22.13
N VAL A 250 -0.18 1.71 20.92
CA VAL A 250 -1.59 1.44 20.67
C VAL A 250 -1.81 -0.06 20.82
N THR A 251 -2.43 -0.46 21.91
CA THR A 251 -2.80 -1.86 22.13
C THR A 251 -3.97 -2.21 21.23
N LEU A 252 -3.66 -2.63 20.01
CA LEU A 252 -4.64 -3.26 19.15
C LEU A 252 -4.82 -4.71 19.61
N ASN A 253 -6.06 -5.12 19.83
CA ASN A 253 -6.35 -6.54 20.12
C ASN A 253 -6.29 -7.37 18.83
N MET A 254 -5.07 -7.45 18.26
CA MET A 254 -4.80 -8.09 16.97
C MET A 254 -5.22 -9.56 16.97
N ALA A 255 -4.96 -10.29 18.06
CA ALA A 255 -5.19 -11.73 18.14
C ALA A 255 -6.67 -12.13 18.16
N GLU A 256 -7.55 -11.25 18.65
CA GLU A 256 -8.98 -11.53 18.79
C GLU A 256 -9.82 -11.04 17.61
N LYS A 257 -9.22 -10.30 16.70
CA LYS A 257 -9.91 -9.67 15.57
C LYS A 257 -9.20 -9.97 14.24
N LYS A 258 -9.94 -9.81 13.16
CA LYS A 258 -9.39 -9.73 11.82
C LYS A 258 -8.83 -8.33 11.59
N ASN A 259 -7.70 -8.21 10.92
CA ASN A 259 -6.99 -6.95 10.80
C ASN A 259 -6.87 -6.55 9.33
N ILE A 260 -7.58 -5.51 8.92
CA ILE A 260 -7.61 -5.04 7.54
C ILE A 260 -6.72 -3.81 7.41
N LEU A 261 -5.66 -3.94 6.61
CA LEU A 261 -4.78 -2.85 6.22
C LEU A 261 -5.22 -2.30 4.86
N ARG A 262 -5.49 -1.00 4.79
CA ARG A 262 -5.69 -0.31 3.51
C ARG A 262 -4.48 0.57 3.23
N ILE A 263 -3.79 0.24 2.15
CA ILE A 263 -2.58 0.92 1.70
C ILE A 263 -2.89 1.50 0.31
N THR A 264 -3.14 2.79 0.25
CA THR A 264 -3.52 3.46 -0.99
C THR A 264 -2.38 4.21 -1.64
N GLY A 265 -1.31 4.42 -0.88
CA GLY A 265 -0.24 5.30 -1.26
C GLY A 265 -0.61 6.77 -1.07
N THR A 266 0.31 7.55 -0.57
CA THR A 266 0.04 8.93 -0.19
C THR A 266 1.04 9.87 -0.83
N PRO A 267 0.67 11.17 -0.96
CA PRO A 267 1.58 12.24 -1.32
C PRO A 267 2.90 12.18 -0.55
N MET A 268 2.81 11.94 0.76
CA MET A 268 3.96 11.91 1.65
C MET A 268 4.95 10.80 1.30
N GLN A 269 4.45 9.64 0.90
CA GLN A 269 5.30 8.53 0.45
C GLN A 269 6.03 8.90 -0.85
N ASN A 270 5.38 9.64 -1.76
CA ASN A 270 6.00 10.11 -3.00
C ASN A 270 7.07 11.18 -2.73
N ILE A 271 6.84 12.09 -1.78
CA ILE A 271 7.86 13.06 -1.33
C ILE A 271 9.08 12.32 -0.79
N ALA A 272 8.88 11.34 0.09
CA ALA A 272 9.99 10.57 0.65
C ALA A 272 10.81 9.88 -0.46
N VAL A 273 10.14 9.33 -1.48
CA VAL A 273 10.82 8.74 -2.65
C VAL A 273 11.63 9.78 -3.40
N LEU A 274 11.04 10.94 -3.72
CA LEU A 274 11.72 11.99 -4.47
C LEU A 274 12.93 12.56 -3.72
N ASP A 275 12.81 12.79 -2.41
CA ASP A 275 13.93 13.24 -1.57
C ASP A 275 15.08 12.22 -1.56
N MET A 276 14.74 10.93 -1.46
CA MET A 276 15.76 9.88 -1.49
C MET A 276 16.46 9.80 -2.85
N MET A 277 15.71 9.92 -3.96
CA MET A 277 16.31 9.89 -5.31
C MET A 277 17.17 11.10 -5.60
N ARG A 278 16.86 12.25 -5.02
CA ARG A 278 17.69 13.45 -5.14
C ARG A 278 19.04 13.34 -4.42
N GLU A 279 19.10 12.52 -3.35
CA GLU A 279 20.32 12.33 -2.55
C GLU A 279 21.30 11.29 -3.14
N ILE A 280 20.88 10.53 -4.18
CA ILE A 280 21.70 9.56 -4.89
C ILE A 280 22.42 10.24 -6.06
#